data_d8a06d0ebf40852f9e60af374257c1f9
#
_entry.id   d8a06d0ebf40852f9e60af374257c1f9
#
_cell.length_a   1.000
_cell.length_b   1.000
_cell.length_c   1.000
_cell.angle_alpha   90.00
_cell.angle_beta   90.00
_cell.angle_gamma   90.00
#
_symmetry.space_group_name_H-M   'P 1'
#
loop_
_entity.id
_entity.type
_entity.pdbx_description
1 polymer ?
#
loop_
_entity_poly.entity_id
_entity_poly.type
_entity_poly.pdbx_seq_one_letter_code
_entity_poly.pdbx_strand_id
1 'polypeptide(L)'
;MKLKKYFSLTRAGILEALQFRASAIVMVIGNLLYLTVVYFLWKSIYASAGTDVVNGMTFSDTLIYLVLATALFNFMEMYAVWEIGRSIQSGKIVLDLLKPMRYRSFLFWTYSGTFAMQFFATFLPTFIVVGIVTKGAIPLGINLLFFLISVVMSIIINYCIDFFVGTICIYTESIWG
;
A
#
# COMPACT_ATOMS: atom_id res chain seq x y z
N MET A 1 -11.15 -1.91 -27.81
CA MET A 1 -9.69 -2.08 -27.91
C MET A 1 -8.87 -1.28 -26.89
N LYS A 2 -9.30 -0.11 -26.38
CA LYS A 2 -8.50 0.74 -25.48
C LYS A 2 -8.27 0.14 -24.08
N LEU A 3 -9.27 -0.53 -23.49
CA LEU A 3 -9.16 -1.12 -22.13
C LEU A 3 -8.21 -2.32 -22.05
N LYS A 4 -8.13 -3.14 -23.09
CA LYS A 4 -7.27 -4.34 -23.07
C LYS A 4 -5.79 -4.02 -22.85
N LYS A 5 -5.28 -2.89 -23.39
CA LYS A 5 -3.86 -2.50 -23.18
C LYS A 5 -3.57 -2.06 -21.75
N TYR A 6 -4.52 -1.41 -21.08
CA TYR A 6 -4.35 -1.03 -19.69
C TYR A 6 -4.34 -2.26 -18.78
N PHE A 7 -5.24 -3.20 -19.03
CA PHE A 7 -5.27 -4.48 -18.29
C PHE A 7 -3.98 -5.30 -18.51
N SER A 8 -3.39 -5.23 -19.72
CA SER A 8 -2.11 -5.88 -20.00
C SER A 8 -0.96 -5.27 -19.19
N LEU A 9 -0.98 -3.95 -18.95
CA LEU A 9 0.02 -3.28 -18.10
C LEU A 9 -0.10 -3.72 -16.64
N THR A 10 -1.32 -3.75 -16.09
CA THR A 10 -1.56 -4.26 -14.74
C THR A 10 -1.11 -5.70 -14.60
N ARG A 11 -1.41 -6.55 -15.60
CA ARG A 11 -0.94 -7.93 -15.63
C ARG A 11 0.59 -8.02 -15.65
N ALA A 12 1.25 -7.16 -16.43
CA ALA A 12 2.71 -7.10 -16.47
C ALA A 12 3.29 -6.72 -15.10
N GLY A 13 2.71 -5.71 -14.41
CA GLY A 13 3.12 -5.34 -13.05
C GLY A 13 2.91 -6.46 -12.03
N ILE A 14 1.83 -7.23 -12.13
CA ILE A 14 1.61 -8.41 -11.29
C ILE A 14 2.69 -9.48 -11.56
N LEU A 15 2.99 -9.76 -12.83
CA LEU A 15 3.99 -10.76 -13.20
C LEU A 15 5.40 -10.33 -12.75
N GLU A 16 5.73 -9.05 -12.84
CA GLU A 16 6.97 -8.49 -12.34
C GLU A 16 7.08 -8.66 -10.82
N ALA A 17 6.04 -8.32 -10.08
CA ALA A 17 6.00 -8.51 -8.63
C ALA A 17 6.14 -10.00 -8.25
N LEU A 18 5.57 -10.92 -9.03
CA LEU A 18 5.70 -12.37 -8.82
C LEU A 18 7.11 -12.92 -9.13
N GLN A 19 7.88 -12.28 -10.00
CA GLN A 19 9.28 -12.63 -10.22
C GLN A 19 10.11 -12.47 -8.96
N PHE A 20 9.81 -11.48 -8.14
CA PHE A 20 10.47 -11.20 -6.88
C PHE A 20 9.79 -11.87 -5.68
N ARG A 21 9.27 -13.09 -5.88
CA ARG A 21 8.55 -13.86 -4.83
C ARG A 21 9.31 -13.99 -3.51
N ALA A 22 10.65 -14.11 -3.56
CA ALA A 22 11.47 -14.17 -2.35
C ALA A 22 11.37 -12.86 -1.55
N SER A 23 11.42 -11.70 -2.22
CA SER A 23 11.22 -10.40 -1.60
C SER A 23 9.82 -10.27 -0.98
N ALA A 24 8.78 -10.74 -1.69
CA ALA A 24 7.41 -10.73 -1.17
C ALA A 24 7.28 -11.58 0.10
N ILE A 25 7.91 -12.77 0.16
CA ILE A 25 7.92 -13.62 1.36
C ILE A 25 8.63 -12.90 2.52
N VAL A 26 9.78 -12.28 2.27
CA VAL A 26 10.51 -11.52 3.30
C VAL A 26 9.68 -10.36 3.83
N MET A 27 8.96 -9.64 2.95
CA MET A 27 8.03 -8.57 3.36
C MET A 27 6.90 -9.09 4.25
N VAL A 28 6.29 -10.21 3.89
CA VAL A 28 5.22 -10.85 4.70
C VAL A 28 5.76 -11.25 6.08
N ILE A 29 6.94 -11.90 6.14
CA ILE A 29 7.56 -12.29 7.40
C ILE A 29 7.89 -11.04 8.24
N GLY A 30 8.48 -10.01 7.64
CA GLY A 30 8.78 -8.74 8.31
C GLY A 30 7.53 -8.08 8.89
N ASN A 31 6.44 -8.07 8.13
CA ASN A 31 5.15 -7.53 8.59
C ASN A 31 4.57 -8.34 9.75
N LEU A 32 4.65 -9.67 9.72
CA LEU A 32 4.19 -10.53 10.81
C LEU A 32 5.04 -10.33 12.09
N LEU A 33 6.34 -10.18 11.96
CA LEU A 33 7.22 -9.85 13.08
C LEU A 33 6.85 -8.48 13.67
N TYR A 34 6.67 -7.47 12.83
CA TYR A 34 6.22 -6.15 13.27
C TYR A 34 4.89 -6.22 14.04
N LEU A 35 3.91 -6.94 13.51
CA LEU A 35 2.61 -7.14 14.17
C LEU A 35 2.75 -7.85 15.54
N THR A 36 3.67 -8.80 15.63
CA THR A 36 3.96 -9.50 16.88
C THR A 36 4.50 -8.52 17.93
N VAL A 37 5.44 -7.67 17.54
CA VAL A 37 6.00 -6.63 18.43
C VAL A 37 4.91 -5.65 18.87
N VAL A 38 4.09 -5.15 17.93
CA VAL A 38 2.98 -4.24 18.22
C VAL A 38 1.97 -4.88 19.18
N TYR A 39 1.63 -6.14 18.95
CA TYR A 39 0.72 -6.89 19.84
C TYR A 39 1.23 -6.94 21.28
N PHE A 40 2.47 -7.35 21.51
CA PHE A 40 3.04 -7.45 22.85
C PHE A 40 3.24 -6.09 23.51
N LEU A 41 3.63 -5.07 22.74
CA LEU A 41 3.75 -3.70 23.21
C LEU A 41 2.40 -3.21 23.78
N TRP A 42 1.34 -3.28 22.97
CA TRP A 42 0.03 -2.80 23.41
C TRP A 42 -0.57 -3.66 24.52
N LYS A 43 -0.35 -4.97 24.49
CA LYS A 43 -0.73 -5.85 25.60
C LYS A 43 -0.07 -5.42 26.91
N SER A 44 1.20 -5.03 26.90
CA SER A 44 1.91 -4.52 28.07
C SER A 44 1.36 -3.17 28.53
N ILE A 45 1.03 -2.27 27.62
CA ILE A 45 0.44 -0.95 27.92
C ILE A 45 -0.91 -1.13 28.63
N TYR A 46 -1.81 -1.96 28.10
CA TYR A 46 -3.11 -2.22 28.72
C TYR A 46 -2.97 -2.92 30.08
N ALA A 47 -2.03 -3.87 30.21
CA ALA A 47 -1.76 -4.50 31.49
C ALA A 47 -1.25 -3.51 32.54
N SER A 48 -0.41 -2.56 32.13
CA SER A 48 0.13 -1.53 33.04
C SER A 48 -0.90 -0.45 33.40
N ALA A 49 -1.86 -0.17 32.51
CA ALA A 49 -2.92 0.79 32.76
C ALA A 49 -3.96 0.28 33.78
N GLY A 50 -4.04 -1.05 34.00
CA GLY A 50 -4.99 -1.66 34.93
C GLY A 50 -6.47 -1.48 34.55
N THR A 51 -6.74 -1.05 33.31
CA THR A 51 -8.09 -0.79 32.79
C THR A 51 -8.26 -1.46 31.42
N ASP A 52 -9.47 -1.98 31.17
CA ASP A 52 -9.79 -2.61 29.88
C ASP A 52 -9.95 -1.60 28.75
N VAL A 53 -10.07 -0.31 29.09
CA VAL A 53 -10.27 0.78 28.12
C VAL A 53 -9.22 1.86 28.35
N VAL A 54 -8.43 2.15 27.32
CA VAL A 54 -7.42 3.22 27.29
C VAL A 54 -7.81 4.20 26.19
N ASN A 55 -7.94 5.48 26.53
CA ASN A 55 -8.38 6.54 25.62
C ASN A 55 -9.69 6.23 24.85
N GLY A 56 -10.64 5.55 25.49
CA GLY A 56 -11.93 5.22 24.91
C GLY A 56 -11.91 4.00 23.95
N MET A 57 -10.78 3.29 23.83
CA MET A 57 -10.65 2.11 22.97
C MET A 57 -10.33 0.88 23.82
N THR A 58 -10.94 -0.25 23.47
CA THR A 58 -10.53 -1.55 24.02
C THR A 58 -9.24 -2.02 23.37
N PHE A 59 -8.58 -3.00 24.00
CA PHE A 59 -7.38 -3.61 23.41
C PHE A 59 -7.61 -4.15 21.99
N SER A 60 -8.77 -4.79 21.75
CA SER A 60 -9.15 -5.29 20.44
C SER A 60 -9.33 -4.16 19.41
N ASP A 61 -10.00 -3.07 19.79
CA ASP A 61 -10.21 -1.93 18.91
C ASP A 61 -8.88 -1.27 18.53
N THR A 62 -7.98 -1.13 19.50
CA THR A 62 -6.64 -0.56 19.28
C THR A 62 -5.83 -1.43 18.32
N LEU A 63 -5.85 -2.76 18.49
CA LEU A 63 -5.18 -3.67 17.58
C LEU A 63 -5.74 -3.59 16.16
N ILE A 64 -7.08 -3.61 16.01
CA ILE A 64 -7.74 -3.48 14.71
C ILE A 64 -7.32 -2.18 14.03
N TYR A 65 -7.40 -1.06 14.76
CA TYR A 65 -7.02 0.25 14.22
C TYR A 65 -5.57 0.29 13.77
N LEU A 66 -4.63 -0.12 14.62
CA LEU A 66 -3.19 -0.07 14.32
C LEU A 66 -2.83 -0.95 13.13
N VAL A 67 -3.39 -2.15 13.08
CA VAL A 67 -3.10 -3.08 12.00
C VAL A 67 -3.67 -2.60 10.68
N LEU A 68 -4.90 -2.10 10.68
CA LEU A 68 -5.49 -1.51 9.49
C LEU A 68 -4.73 -0.26 9.04
N ALA A 69 -4.35 0.62 9.98
CA ALA A 69 -3.57 1.81 9.67
C ALA A 69 -2.20 1.46 9.07
N THR A 70 -1.48 0.50 9.66
CA THR A 70 -0.18 0.05 9.14
C THR A 70 -0.31 -0.64 7.78
N ALA A 71 -1.32 -1.49 7.63
CA ALA A 71 -1.57 -2.17 6.37
C ALA A 71 -1.93 -1.17 5.25
N LEU A 72 -2.72 -0.13 5.57
CA LEU A 72 -3.02 0.95 4.65
C LEU A 72 -1.76 1.77 4.31
N PHE A 73 -0.95 2.10 5.30
CA PHE A 73 0.30 2.83 5.09
C PHE A 73 1.21 2.08 4.11
N ASN A 74 1.50 0.80 4.36
CA ASN A 74 2.32 -0.03 3.49
C ASN A 74 1.71 -0.20 2.08
N PHE A 75 0.38 -0.28 2.00
CA PHE A 75 -0.34 -0.43 0.75
C PHE A 75 -0.36 0.87 -0.07
N MET A 76 -0.41 2.03 0.59
CA MET A 76 -0.43 3.34 -0.04
C MET A 76 0.96 3.85 -0.41
N GLU A 77 2.03 3.22 0.06
CA GLU A 77 3.39 3.61 -0.24
C GLU A 77 3.69 3.37 -1.73
N MET A 78 3.39 4.40 -2.52
CA MET A 78 3.69 4.44 -3.94
C MET A 78 5.11 4.96 -4.14
N TYR A 79 5.93 4.15 -4.76
CA TYR A 79 7.27 4.56 -5.18
C TYR A 79 7.27 5.26 -6.57
N ALA A 80 6.14 5.83 -6.99
CA ALA A 80 6.02 6.47 -8.31
C ALA A 80 6.96 7.67 -8.46
N VAL A 81 7.15 8.44 -7.39
CA VAL A 81 8.14 9.56 -7.35
C VAL A 81 9.54 9.05 -7.67
N TRP A 82 9.96 7.96 -7.01
CA TRP A 82 11.29 7.37 -7.19
C TRP A 82 11.52 6.82 -8.60
N GLU A 83 10.49 6.20 -9.19
CA GLU A 83 10.61 5.68 -10.55
C GLU A 83 10.67 6.80 -11.58
N ILE A 84 9.85 7.86 -11.40
CA ILE A 84 9.92 9.04 -12.26
C ILE A 84 11.31 9.67 -12.17
N GLY A 85 11.82 9.91 -10.97
CA GLY A 85 13.14 10.49 -10.76
C GLY A 85 14.26 9.64 -11.36
N ARG A 86 14.23 8.32 -11.14
CA ARG A 86 15.21 7.39 -11.78
C ARG A 86 15.10 7.39 -13.30
N SER A 87 13.89 7.47 -13.84
CA SER A 87 13.66 7.51 -15.30
C SER A 87 14.18 8.81 -15.92
N ILE A 88 14.12 9.92 -15.17
CA ILE A 88 14.70 11.20 -15.59
C ILE A 88 16.22 11.12 -15.56
N GLN A 89 16.81 10.72 -14.44
CA GLN A 89 18.27 10.62 -14.28
C GLN A 89 18.94 9.65 -15.29
N SER A 90 18.26 8.55 -15.60
CA SER A 90 18.77 7.57 -16.58
C SER A 90 18.44 7.90 -18.03
N GLY A 91 17.68 8.97 -18.30
CA GLY A 91 17.19 9.30 -19.64
C GLY A 91 16.09 8.35 -20.17
N LYS A 92 15.70 7.31 -19.41
CA LYS A 92 14.65 6.34 -19.78
C LYS A 92 13.30 7.02 -20.03
N ILE A 93 13.05 8.16 -19.42
CA ILE A 93 11.80 8.92 -19.57
C ILE A 93 11.51 9.23 -21.05
N VAL A 94 12.53 9.47 -21.88
CA VAL A 94 12.36 9.75 -23.30
C VAL A 94 11.71 8.57 -24.01
N LEU A 95 12.15 7.33 -23.68
CA LEU A 95 11.58 6.11 -24.24
C LEU A 95 10.14 5.89 -23.75
N ASP A 96 9.85 6.24 -22.50
CA ASP A 96 8.52 6.11 -21.94
C ASP A 96 7.54 7.12 -22.54
N LEU A 97 8.00 8.32 -22.88
CA LEU A 97 7.20 9.36 -23.55
C LEU A 97 6.92 9.03 -25.03
N LEU A 98 7.75 8.21 -25.70
CA LEU A 98 7.52 7.76 -27.07
C LEU A 98 6.42 6.69 -27.17
N LYS A 99 5.99 6.12 -26.05
CA LYS A 99 4.90 5.12 -26.05
C LYS A 99 3.58 5.75 -26.51
N PRO A 100 2.74 5.03 -27.31
CA PRO A 100 1.49 5.55 -27.85
C PRO A 100 0.39 5.59 -26.80
N MET A 101 0.69 6.17 -25.61
CA MET A 101 -0.25 6.37 -24.50
C MET A 101 0.23 7.51 -23.60
N ARG A 102 -0.70 8.08 -22.85
CA ARG A 102 -0.38 9.15 -21.91
C ARG A 102 0.49 8.58 -20.78
N TYR A 103 1.66 9.18 -20.54
CA TYR A 103 2.64 8.74 -19.54
C TYR A 103 2.01 8.54 -18.14
N ARG A 104 1.16 9.48 -17.70
CA ARG A 104 0.39 9.37 -16.45
C ARG A 104 -0.43 8.07 -16.37
N SER A 105 -1.18 7.77 -17.44
CA SER A 105 -1.99 6.54 -17.47
C SER A 105 -1.12 5.28 -17.55
N PHE A 106 -0.01 5.34 -18.26
CA PHE A 106 0.95 4.24 -18.32
C PHE A 106 1.49 3.89 -16.93
N LEU A 107 1.99 4.86 -16.18
CA LEU A 107 2.48 4.66 -14.82
C LEU A 107 1.38 4.13 -13.89
N PHE A 108 0.21 4.76 -13.87
CA PHE A 108 -0.89 4.34 -13.00
C PHE A 108 -1.25 2.87 -13.17
N TRP A 109 -1.44 2.44 -14.42
CA TRP A 109 -1.83 1.05 -14.69
C TRP A 109 -0.69 0.04 -14.46
N THR A 110 0.55 0.43 -14.62
CA THR A 110 1.71 -0.39 -14.26
C THR A 110 1.75 -0.59 -12.74
N TYR A 111 1.63 0.48 -11.96
CA TYR A 111 1.62 0.39 -10.51
C TYR A 111 0.36 -0.28 -9.94
N SER A 112 -0.77 -0.21 -10.63
CA SER A 112 -1.98 -0.95 -10.24
C SER A 112 -1.74 -2.45 -10.08
N GLY A 113 -0.81 -3.03 -10.84
CA GLY A 113 -0.40 -4.43 -10.69
C GLY A 113 0.34 -4.69 -9.37
N THR A 114 1.28 -3.82 -9.03
CA THR A 114 2.03 -3.88 -7.76
C THR A 114 1.08 -3.71 -6.57
N PHE A 115 0.12 -2.77 -6.66
CA PHE A 115 -0.92 -2.61 -5.64
C PHE A 115 -1.75 -3.85 -5.42
N ALA A 116 -2.22 -4.47 -6.49
CA ALA A 116 -2.98 -5.71 -6.38
C ALA A 116 -2.17 -6.77 -5.63
N MET A 117 -0.87 -6.91 -5.95
CA MET A 117 0.01 -7.86 -5.26
C MET A 117 0.21 -7.50 -3.78
N GLN A 118 0.44 -6.24 -3.45
CA GLN A 118 0.58 -5.80 -2.05
C GLN A 118 -0.71 -6.01 -1.26
N PHE A 119 -1.86 -5.76 -1.88
CA PHE A 119 -3.16 -6.05 -1.26
C PHE A 119 -3.28 -7.52 -0.87
N PHE A 120 -2.98 -8.44 -1.79
CA PHE A 120 -3.07 -9.87 -1.51
C PHE A 120 -1.94 -10.39 -0.62
N ALA A 121 -0.72 -9.85 -0.73
CA ALA A 121 0.43 -10.34 0.01
C ALA A 121 0.54 -9.73 1.43
N THR A 122 0.10 -8.50 1.63
CA THR A 122 0.28 -7.79 2.90
C THR A 122 -1.05 -7.51 3.59
N PHE A 123 -1.97 -6.82 2.93
CA PHE A 123 -3.23 -6.40 3.55
C PHE A 123 -4.12 -7.58 3.91
N LEU A 124 -4.38 -8.47 2.98
CA LEU A 124 -5.32 -9.59 3.19
C LEU A 124 -4.86 -10.55 4.30
N PRO A 125 -3.59 -11.04 4.34
CA PRO A 125 -3.12 -11.88 5.43
C PRO A 125 -3.17 -11.16 6.79
N THR A 126 -2.77 -9.90 6.83
CA THR A 126 -2.82 -9.08 8.03
C THR A 126 -4.25 -8.94 8.55
N PHE A 127 -5.21 -8.65 7.67
CA PHE A 127 -6.62 -8.55 8.01
C PHE A 127 -7.19 -9.87 8.57
N ILE A 128 -6.81 -10.99 7.98
CA ILE A 128 -7.23 -12.33 8.44
C ILE A 128 -6.65 -12.61 9.83
N VAL A 129 -5.35 -12.38 10.03
CA VAL A 129 -4.69 -12.61 11.34
C VAL A 129 -5.35 -11.79 12.44
N VAL A 130 -5.64 -10.51 12.18
CA VAL A 130 -6.32 -9.65 13.16
C VAL A 130 -7.74 -10.12 13.42
N GLY A 131 -8.48 -10.50 12.39
CA GLY A 131 -9.83 -11.03 12.55
C GLY A 131 -9.85 -12.29 13.45
N ILE A 132 -8.85 -13.15 13.35
CA ILE A 132 -8.69 -14.34 14.20
C ILE A 132 -8.33 -13.93 15.63
N VAL A 133 -7.33 -13.04 15.81
CA VAL A 133 -6.84 -12.62 17.12
C VAL A 133 -7.92 -11.85 17.91
N THR A 134 -8.71 -11.02 17.23
CA THR A 134 -9.79 -10.24 17.83
C THR A 134 -11.13 -10.99 17.90
N LYS A 135 -11.12 -12.30 17.58
CA LYS A 135 -12.32 -13.17 17.62
C LYS A 135 -13.51 -12.62 16.81
N GLY A 136 -13.22 -11.99 15.68
CA GLY A 136 -14.24 -11.44 14.79
C GLY A 136 -14.84 -10.10 15.22
N ALA A 137 -14.17 -9.35 16.08
CA ALA A 137 -14.61 -8.00 16.49
C ALA A 137 -14.62 -6.98 15.33
N ILE A 138 -14.22 -7.37 14.12
CA ILE A 138 -14.27 -6.49 12.95
C ILE A 138 -15.73 -6.32 12.51
N PRO A 139 -16.30 -5.11 12.55
CA PRO A 139 -17.68 -4.87 12.13
C PRO A 139 -17.81 -5.02 10.61
N LEU A 140 -18.22 -6.20 10.16
CA LEU A 140 -18.54 -6.49 8.76
C LEU A 140 -19.94 -5.94 8.43
N GLY A 141 -20.01 -4.67 8.07
CA GLY A 141 -21.27 -3.99 7.76
C GLY A 141 -21.10 -2.96 6.66
N ILE A 142 -22.07 -2.04 6.55
CA ILE A 142 -22.04 -0.93 5.59
C ILE A 142 -20.74 -0.09 5.72
N ASN A 143 -20.15 -0.04 6.92
CA ASN A 143 -18.90 0.66 7.18
C ASN A 143 -17.72 0.07 6.41
N LEU A 144 -17.73 -1.25 6.14
CA LEU A 144 -16.71 -1.89 5.30
C LEU A 144 -16.78 -1.37 3.86
N LEU A 145 -17.98 -1.13 3.34
CA LEU A 145 -18.15 -0.56 2.00
C LEU A 145 -17.57 0.86 1.94
N PHE A 146 -17.88 1.71 2.92
CA PHE A 146 -17.31 3.06 3.00
C PHE A 146 -15.78 3.02 3.15
N PHE A 147 -15.25 2.08 3.93
CA PHE A 147 -13.83 1.86 4.06
C PHE A 147 -13.18 1.52 2.71
N LEU A 148 -13.74 0.58 1.94
CA LEU A 148 -13.22 0.21 0.63
C LEU A 148 -13.26 1.37 -0.37
N ILE A 149 -14.33 2.16 -0.36
CA ILE A 149 -14.43 3.37 -1.20
C ILE A 149 -13.35 4.38 -0.79
N SER A 150 -13.15 4.61 0.50
CA SER A 150 -12.10 5.50 1.02
C SER A 150 -10.71 5.04 0.60
N VAL A 151 -10.42 3.74 0.64
CA VAL A 151 -9.15 3.15 0.20
C VAL A 151 -8.92 3.43 -1.28
N VAL A 152 -9.92 3.22 -2.14
CA VAL A 152 -9.80 3.49 -3.58
C VAL A 152 -9.54 4.97 -3.83
N MET A 153 -10.26 5.86 -3.15
CA MET A 153 -10.05 7.31 -3.27
C MET A 153 -8.65 7.72 -2.79
N SER A 154 -8.20 7.16 -1.67
CA SER A 154 -6.86 7.41 -1.13
C SER A 154 -5.75 6.99 -2.10
N ILE A 155 -5.88 5.85 -2.78
CA ILE A 155 -4.93 5.40 -3.81
C ILE A 155 -4.85 6.40 -4.95
N ILE A 156 -6.00 6.90 -5.43
CA ILE A 156 -6.03 7.87 -6.53
C ILE A 156 -5.38 9.18 -6.11
N ILE A 157 -5.69 9.69 -4.91
CA ILE A 157 -5.14 10.93 -4.39
C ILE A 157 -3.62 10.78 -4.19
N ASN A 158 -3.18 9.70 -3.55
CA ASN A 158 -1.77 9.44 -3.32
C ASN A 158 -0.99 9.38 -4.65
N TYR A 159 -1.53 8.67 -5.64
CA TYR A 159 -0.94 8.64 -6.98
C TYR A 159 -0.85 10.03 -7.62
N CYS A 160 -1.87 10.86 -7.47
CA CYS A 160 -1.85 12.22 -8.02
C CYS A 160 -0.75 13.08 -7.35
N ILE A 161 -0.60 12.95 -6.03
CA ILE A 161 0.44 13.66 -5.27
C ILE A 161 1.83 13.18 -5.71
N ASP A 162 2.04 11.87 -5.74
CA ASP A 162 3.32 11.26 -6.16
C ASP A 162 3.70 11.66 -7.58
N PHE A 163 2.73 11.62 -8.49
CA PHE A 163 2.94 12.03 -9.87
C PHE A 163 3.30 13.51 -9.97
N PHE A 164 2.63 14.38 -9.19
CA PHE A 164 2.92 15.80 -9.16
C PHE A 164 4.33 16.06 -8.62
N VAL A 165 4.68 15.47 -7.47
CA VAL A 165 6.02 15.60 -6.88
C VAL A 165 7.08 15.02 -7.82
N GLY A 166 6.84 13.87 -8.41
CA GLY A 166 7.75 13.26 -9.38
C GLY A 166 8.00 14.14 -10.62
N THR A 167 6.98 14.92 -11.05
CA THR A 167 7.14 15.85 -12.18
C THR A 167 8.03 17.03 -11.81
N ILE A 168 8.09 17.43 -10.55
CA ILE A 168 9.01 18.50 -10.08
C ILE A 168 10.48 18.06 -10.27
N CYS A 169 10.76 16.75 -10.19
CA CYS A 169 12.11 16.22 -10.43
C CYS A 169 12.67 16.55 -11.82
N ILE A 170 11.81 16.90 -12.79
CA ILE A 170 12.26 17.36 -14.11
C ILE A 170 13.03 18.69 -14.01
N TYR A 171 12.68 19.52 -13.05
CA TYR A 171 13.31 20.83 -12.82
C TYR A 171 14.49 20.74 -11.86
N THR A 172 14.41 19.85 -10.86
CA THR A 172 15.43 19.73 -9.81
C THR A 172 16.52 18.72 -10.16
N GLU A 173 16.32 17.90 -11.19
CA GLU A 173 17.20 16.78 -11.59
C GLU A 173 17.50 15.79 -10.44
N SER A 174 16.88 15.98 -9.29
CA SER A 174 17.08 15.19 -8.09
C SER A 174 15.74 14.92 -7.38
N ILE A 175 15.65 13.75 -6.73
CA ILE A 175 14.54 13.38 -5.86
C ILE A 175 14.71 14.02 -4.47
N TRP A 176 15.94 14.34 -4.10
CA TRP A 176 16.31 14.81 -2.78
C TRP A 176 16.44 16.35 -2.66
N GLY A 177 16.16 17.12 -3.70
CA GLY A 177 16.28 18.59 -3.73
C GLY A 177 17.70 19.05 -3.97
#